data_ca553ae593a17315c7393065ed06a761
#
_entry.id   ca553ae593a17315c7393065ed06a761
#
_cell.length_a   1.000
_cell.length_b   1.000
_cell.length_c   1.000
_cell.angle_alpha   90.00
_cell.angle_beta   90.00
_cell.angle_gamma   90.00
#
_symmetry.space_group_name_H-M   'P 1'
#
loop_
_entity.id
_entity.type
_entity.pdbx_description
1 polymer ?
#
loop_
_entity_poly.entity_id
_entity_poly.type
_entity_poly.pdbx_seq_one_letter_code
_entity_poly.pdbx_strand_id
1 'polypeptide(L)'
;MEPRVRILCRRSAIGALVAEAHHAQSSADFLNKMNVALKEANETFYWLSLLRDTDYLSEQIYKSISIDCKELIALLVSIVKSVKSSLGR
;
A
#
# COMPACT_ATOMS: atom_id res chain seq x y z
N MET A 1 -15.15 2.45 14.14
CA MET A 1 -13.70 2.22 14.25
C MET A 1 -12.97 3.55 14.17
N GLU A 2 -12.06 3.75 15.09
CA GLU A 2 -11.27 4.98 15.11
C GLU A 2 -10.40 5.09 13.85
N PRO A 3 -10.24 6.29 13.25
CA PRO A 3 -9.44 6.46 12.03
C PRO A 3 -8.01 5.95 12.12
N ARG A 4 -7.34 6.13 13.26
CA ARG A 4 -5.97 5.63 13.46
C ARG A 4 -5.90 4.11 13.35
N VAL A 5 -6.87 3.43 13.96
CA VAL A 5 -6.93 1.97 13.95
C VAL A 5 -7.15 1.48 12.52
N ARG A 6 -7.99 2.18 11.75
CA ARG A 6 -8.25 1.85 10.36
C ARG A 6 -6.99 1.92 9.50
N ILE A 7 -6.20 2.98 9.68
CA ILE A 7 -4.93 3.14 8.95
C ILE A 7 -3.95 2.04 9.33
N LEU A 8 -3.85 1.73 10.62
CA LEU A 8 -2.97 0.66 11.10
C LEU A 8 -3.39 -0.70 10.55
N CYS A 9 -4.70 -0.98 10.53
CA CYS A 9 -5.22 -2.22 9.96
C CYS A 9 -4.88 -2.35 8.48
N ARG A 10 -4.97 -1.26 7.72
CA ARG A 10 -4.61 -1.25 6.30
C ARG A 10 -3.12 -1.53 6.11
N ARG A 11 -2.26 -0.91 6.92
CA ARG A 11 -0.82 -1.14 6.86
C ARG A 11 -0.48 -2.60 7.16
N SER A 12 -1.15 -3.20 8.14
CA SER A 12 -0.97 -4.61 8.47
C SER A 12 -1.43 -5.51 7.33
N ALA A 13 -2.54 -5.18 6.68
CA ALA A 13 -3.04 -5.93 5.53
C ALA A 13 -2.06 -5.89 4.36
N ILE A 14 -1.47 -4.72 4.09
CA ILE A 14 -0.45 -4.56 3.04
C ILE A 14 0.77 -5.41 3.37
N GLY A 15 1.24 -5.37 4.61
CA GLY A 15 2.36 -6.18 5.06
C GLY A 15 2.10 -7.67 4.91
N ALA A 16 0.89 -8.12 5.26
CA ALA A 16 0.50 -9.52 5.11
C ALA A 16 0.49 -9.94 3.63
N LEU A 17 -0.02 -9.07 2.75
CA LEU A 17 -0.04 -9.34 1.30
C LEU A 17 1.36 -9.44 0.73
N VAL A 18 2.28 -8.57 1.16
CA VAL A 18 3.67 -8.62 0.72
C VAL A 18 4.33 -9.92 1.20
N ALA A 19 4.06 -10.33 2.44
CA ALA A 19 4.58 -11.60 2.97
C ALA A 19 4.04 -12.80 2.18
N GLU A 20 2.74 -12.79 1.84
CA GLU A 20 2.15 -13.83 0.99
C GLU A 20 2.80 -13.87 -0.39
N ALA A 21 3.08 -12.70 -0.96
CA ALA A 21 3.75 -12.62 -2.26
C ALA A 21 5.13 -13.25 -2.23
N HIS A 22 5.84 -13.10 -1.11
CA HIS A 22 7.17 -13.71 -0.93
C HIS A 22 7.12 -15.23 -1.01
N HIS A 23 6.00 -15.84 -0.63
CA HIS A 23 5.79 -17.28 -0.67
C HIS A 23 4.96 -17.73 -1.87
N ALA A 24 4.77 -16.84 -2.85
CA ALA A 24 3.96 -17.15 -4.03
C ALA A 24 4.56 -18.28 -4.85
N GLN A 25 3.70 -19.12 -5.42
CA GLN A 25 4.11 -20.31 -6.16
C GLN A 25 4.57 -20.03 -7.60
N SER A 26 4.24 -18.83 -8.11
CA SER A 26 4.58 -18.43 -9.47
C SER A 26 4.76 -16.92 -9.56
N SER A 27 5.41 -16.46 -10.64
CA SER A 27 5.55 -15.04 -10.90
C SER A 27 4.20 -14.37 -11.12
N ALA A 28 3.25 -15.07 -11.74
CA ALA A 28 1.91 -14.53 -11.94
C ALA A 28 1.16 -14.38 -10.61
N ASP A 29 1.28 -15.34 -9.71
CA ASP A 29 0.69 -15.27 -8.38
C ASP A 29 1.34 -14.14 -7.55
N PHE A 30 2.67 -14.03 -7.61
CA PHE A 30 3.40 -12.94 -6.98
C PHE A 30 2.87 -11.59 -7.46
N LEU A 31 2.75 -11.42 -8.78
CA LEU A 31 2.28 -10.17 -9.38
C LEU A 31 0.85 -9.85 -8.92
N ASN A 32 -0.01 -10.85 -8.87
CA ASN A 32 -1.39 -10.68 -8.41
C ASN A 32 -1.42 -10.17 -6.95
N LYS A 33 -0.63 -10.78 -6.07
CA LYS A 33 -0.55 -10.37 -4.67
C LYS A 33 -0.01 -8.94 -4.54
N MET A 34 1.00 -8.59 -5.32
CA MET A 34 1.58 -7.25 -5.28
C MET A 34 0.61 -6.20 -5.81
N ASN A 35 -0.20 -6.53 -6.83
CA ASN A 35 -1.23 -5.63 -7.33
C ASN A 35 -2.31 -5.37 -6.28
N VAL A 36 -2.70 -6.39 -5.51
CA VAL A 36 -3.65 -6.21 -4.42
C VAL A 36 -3.06 -5.31 -3.33
N ALA A 37 -1.79 -5.51 -2.99
CA ALA A 37 -1.09 -4.67 -2.01
C ALA A 37 -1.04 -3.21 -2.47
N LEU A 38 -0.78 -2.99 -3.75
CA LEU A 38 -0.74 -1.64 -4.33
C LEU A 38 -2.11 -0.97 -4.27
N LYS A 39 -3.16 -1.71 -4.56
CA LYS A 39 -4.53 -1.21 -4.46
C LYS A 39 -4.84 -0.79 -3.02
N GLU A 40 -4.48 -1.62 -2.04
CA GLU A 40 -4.68 -1.30 -0.63
C GLU A 40 -3.89 -0.06 -0.21
N ALA A 41 -2.67 0.10 -0.70
CA ALA A 41 -1.84 1.26 -0.41
C ALA A 41 -2.48 2.54 -0.96
N ASN A 42 -3.01 2.50 -2.19
CA ASN A 42 -3.70 3.63 -2.80
C ASN A 42 -4.97 3.99 -2.03
N GLU A 43 -5.73 3.00 -1.58
CA GLU A 43 -6.93 3.23 -0.76
C GLU A 43 -6.57 3.88 0.58
N THR A 44 -5.45 3.46 1.18
CA THR A 44 -4.95 4.04 2.42
C THR A 44 -4.62 5.52 2.22
N PHE A 45 -3.95 5.86 1.12
CA PHE A 45 -3.62 7.24 0.79
C PHE A 45 -4.89 8.09 0.62
N TYR A 46 -5.91 7.54 -0.03
CA TYR A 46 -7.21 8.21 -0.21
C TYR A 46 -7.86 8.49 1.14
N TRP A 47 -7.85 7.50 2.05
CA TRP A 47 -8.38 7.67 3.40
C TRP A 47 -7.66 8.76 4.17
N LEU A 48 -6.33 8.82 4.05
CA LEU A 48 -5.52 9.85 4.70
C LEU A 48 -5.95 11.24 4.25
N SER A 49 -6.17 11.42 2.96
CA SER A 49 -6.60 12.69 2.39
C SER A 49 -7.97 13.11 2.94
N LEU A 50 -8.91 12.17 3.02
CA LEU A 50 -10.22 12.42 3.60
C LEU A 50 -10.14 12.82 5.06
N LEU A 51 -9.33 12.14 5.85
CA LEU A 51 -9.18 12.42 7.28
C LEU A 51 -8.55 13.79 7.51
N ARG A 52 -7.61 14.20 6.65
CA ARG A 52 -7.05 15.55 6.70
C ARG A 52 -8.12 16.58 6.38
N ASP A 53 -8.88 16.38 5.30
CA ASP A 53 -9.88 17.34 4.81
C ASP A 53 -11.05 17.52 5.78
N THR A 54 -11.32 16.51 6.61
CA THR A 54 -12.36 16.55 7.63
C THR A 54 -11.85 16.89 9.02
N ASP A 55 -10.58 17.31 9.12
CA ASP A 55 -9.92 17.71 10.36
C ASP A 55 -9.77 16.59 11.41
N TYR A 56 -9.89 15.33 11.00
CA TYR A 56 -9.61 14.20 11.90
C TYR A 56 -8.12 13.98 12.12
N LEU A 57 -7.28 14.48 11.21
CA LEU A 57 -5.82 14.42 11.35
C LEU A 57 -5.25 15.83 11.27
N SER A 58 -4.27 16.12 12.11
CA SER A 58 -3.51 17.36 11.99
C SER A 58 -2.64 17.32 10.72
N GLU A 59 -2.30 18.50 10.19
CA GLU A 59 -1.39 18.60 9.04
C GLU A 59 -0.07 17.88 9.29
N GLN A 60 0.44 18.00 10.50
CA GLN A 60 1.72 17.40 10.88
C GLN A 60 1.68 15.88 10.82
N ILE A 61 0.63 15.30 11.39
CA ILE A 61 0.43 13.84 11.37
C ILE A 61 0.18 13.36 9.93
N TYR A 62 -0.64 14.10 9.19
CA TYR A 62 -0.91 13.78 7.78
C TYR A 62 0.38 13.73 6.96
N LYS A 63 1.24 14.75 7.09
CA LYS A 63 2.50 14.80 6.36
C LYS A 63 3.38 13.61 6.65
N SER A 64 3.50 13.25 7.92
CA SER A 64 4.34 12.13 8.33
C SER A 64 3.86 10.82 7.72
N ILE A 65 2.57 10.52 7.85
CA ILE A 65 2.00 9.25 7.36
C ILE A 65 1.97 9.24 5.83
N SER A 66 1.67 10.38 5.19
CA SER A 66 1.58 10.44 3.73
C SER A 66 2.92 10.24 3.05
N ILE A 67 4.01 10.70 3.65
CA ILE A 67 5.36 10.45 3.12
C ILE A 67 5.63 8.94 3.12
N ASP A 68 5.36 8.26 4.22
CA ASP A 68 5.55 6.81 4.33
C ASP A 68 4.68 6.07 3.31
N CYS A 69 3.44 6.50 3.15
CA CYS A 69 2.51 5.88 2.21
C CYS A 69 2.97 6.06 0.77
N LYS A 70 3.45 7.24 0.41
CA LYS A 70 3.98 7.52 -0.93
C LYS A 70 5.21 6.69 -1.25
N GLU A 71 6.11 6.55 -0.27
CA GLU A 71 7.30 5.72 -0.43
C GLU A 71 6.92 4.25 -0.64
N LEU A 72 5.95 3.75 0.11
CA LEU A 72 5.45 2.40 -0.04
C LEU A 72 4.83 2.19 -1.43
N ILE A 73 4.00 3.12 -1.88
CA ILE A 73 3.38 3.04 -3.20
C ILE A 73 4.45 3.02 -4.29
N ALA A 74 5.45 3.90 -4.20
CA ALA A 74 6.54 3.96 -5.17
C ALA A 74 7.31 2.64 -5.22
N LEU A 75 7.59 2.04 -4.07
CA LEU A 75 8.26 0.76 -3.99
C LEU A 75 7.43 -0.35 -4.62
N LEU A 76 6.14 -0.42 -4.30
CA LEU A 76 5.25 -1.44 -4.85
C LEU A 76 5.09 -1.30 -6.36
N VAL A 77 4.98 -0.06 -6.87
CA VAL A 77 4.91 0.20 -8.31
C VAL A 77 6.19 -0.27 -9.00
N SER A 78 7.34 0.02 -8.41
CA SER A 78 8.64 -0.39 -8.95
C SER A 78 8.74 -1.92 -9.05
N ILE A 79 8.33 -2.62 -8.00
CA ILE A 79 8.35 -4.09 -7.98
C ILE A 79 7.41 -4.66 -9.04
N VAL A 80 6.19 -4.13 -9.13
CA VAL A 80 5.20 -4.59 -10.11
C VAL A 80 5.71 -4.40 -11.53
N LYS A 81 6.29 -3.23 -11.83
CA LYS A 81 6.87 -2.97 -13.15
C LYS A 81 8.01 -3.92 -13.49
N SER A 82 8.87 -4.19 -12.53
CA SER A 82 10.00 -5.09 -12.71
C SER A 82 9.53 -6.50 -13.02
N VAL A 83 8.54 -7.00 -12.29
CA VAL A 83 8.00 -8.35 -12.51
C VAL A 83 7.27 -8.44 -13.86
N LYS A 84 6.47 -7.43 -14.21
CA LYS A 84 5.79 -7.39 -15.51
C LYS A 84 6.77 -7.40 -16.67
N SER A 85 7.85 -6.65 -16.56
CA SER A 85 8.90 -6.62 -17.57
C SER A 85 9.54 -8.00 -17.73
N SER A 86 9.79 -8.67 -16.62
CA SER A 86 10.35 -10.04 -16.62
C SER A 86 9.40 -11.05 -17.26
N LEU A 87 8.09 -10.95 -16.97
CA LEU A 87 7.08 -11.85 -17.54
C LEU A 87 6.83 -11.60 -19.02
N GLY A 88 7.02 -10.36 -19.48
CA GLY A 88 6.81 -9.99 -20.87
C GLY A 88 7.90 -10.45 -21.83
N ARG A 89 8.92 -11.11 -21.33
CA ARG A 89 10.02 -11.66 -22.15
C ARG A 89 9.79 -13.12 -22.58
#